data_7a77670a301207776f2a0e4241163046
#
_entry.id   7a77670a301207776f2a0e4241163046
#
_cell.length_a   1.000
_cell.length_b   1.000
_cell.length_c   1.000
_cell.angle_alpha   90.00
_cell.angle_beta   90.00
_cell.angle_gamma   90.00
#
_symmetry.space_group_name_H-M   'P 1'
#
loop_
_entity.id
_entity.type
_entity.pdbx_description
1 polymer ?
#
loop_
_entity_poly.entity_id
_entity_poly.type
_entity_poly.pdbx_seq_one_letter_code
_entity_poly.pdbx_strand_id
1 'polypeptide(L)'
;DGRGLEQDEIIDSLLSSRNIEDIDSFLHPSEDDMLPLEKLHNIDKAAQVILDGVDDVDTNYLVYYDVDVDGATAGSIATRYLEHLGANVFTYINEGKKHGIEDFDTELLNDIDIVWIVDSVQTSIEPYMKFLDKNVQIIMKR
;
A
#
# COMPACT_ATOMS: atom_id res chain seq x y z
N ASP A 1 -23.08 -28.97 32.21
CA ASP A 1 -22.16 -28.20 33.05
C ASP A 1 -21.40 -27.22 32.15
N GLY A 2 -22.06 -26.07 31.90
CA GLY A 2 -21.42 -24.98 31.18
C GLY A 2 -20.54 -24.17 32.13
N ARG A 3 -19.36 -24.66 32.44
CA ARG A 3 -18.32 -23.77 32.94
C ARG A 3 -17.84 -22.96 31.76
N GLY A 4 -18.27 -21.69 31.71
CA GLY A 4 -17.67 -20.73 30.76
C GLY A 4 -16.18 -20.68 31.06
N LEU A 5 -15.36 -20.86 30.02
CA LEU A 5 -13.95 -20.55 30.09
C LEU A 5 -13.86 -19.06 30.46
N GLU A 6 -12.93 -18.73 31.36
CA GLU A 6 -12.61 -17.33 31.60
C GLU A 6 -12.18 -16.69 30.29
N GLN A 7 -12.46 -15.39 30.11
CA GLN A 7 -12.18 -14.68 28.86
C GLN A 7 -10.70 -14.84 28.43
N ASP A 8 -9.80 -14.79 29.39
CA ASP A 8 -8.36 -14.92 29.13
C ASP A 8 -7.99 -16.33 28.64
N GLU A 9 -8.62 -17.40 29.18
CA GLU A 9 -8.40 -18.78 28.70
C GLU A 9 -8.86 -18.96 27.24
N ILE A 10 -9.93 -18.26 26.83
CA ILE A 10 -10.41 -18.28 25.45
C ILE A 10 -9.42 -17.58 24.53
N ILE A 11 -8.93 -16.40 24.92
CA ILE A 11 -7.94 -15.63 24.17
C ILE A 11 -6.66 -16.44 24.00
N ASP A 12 -6.11 -16.98 25.08
CA ASP A 12 -4.89 -17.79 25.07
C ASP A 12 -5.04 -19.02 24.15
N SER A 13 -6.17 -19.72 24.25
CA SER A 13 -6.46 -20.88 23.39
C SER A 13 -6.54 -20.48 21.93
N LEU A 14 -7.18 -19.37 21.60
CA LEU A 14 -7.31 -18.84 20.26
C LEU A 14 -5.95 -18.46 19.66
N LEU A 15 -5.14 -17.74 20.40
CA LEU A 15 -3.84 -17.23 19.93
C LEU A 15 -2.83 -18.38 19.80
N SER A 16 -2.81 -19.30 20.77
CA SER A 16 -1.99 -20.51 20.68
C SER A 16 -2.35 -21.38 19.48
N SER A 17 -3.65 -21.49 19.16
CA SER A 17 -4.11 -22.25 17.97
C SER A 17 -3.66 -21.63 16.64
N ARG A 18 -3.24 -20.37 16.65
CA ARG A 18 -2.70 -19.61 15.51
C ARG A 18 -1.17 -19.52 15.51
N ASN A 19 -0.51 -20.25 16.41
CA ASN A 19 0.94 -20.24 16.61
C ASN A 19 1.47 -18.84 16.98
N ILE A 20 0.70 -18.07 17.73
CA ILE A 20 1.17 -16.82 18.34
C ILE A 20 1.92 -17.19 19.61
N GLU A 21 3.24 -17.04 19.60
CA GLU A 21 4.12 -17.43 20.70
C GLU A 21 4.19 -16.34 21.78
N ASP A 22 4.27 -15.07 21.35
CA ASP A 22 4.28 -13.91 22.24
C ASP A 22 2.92 -13.23 22.25
N ILE A 23 2.07 -13.69 23.18
CA ILE A 23 0.68 -13.22 23.29
C ILE A 23 0.65 -11.77 23.80
N ASP A 24 1.57 -11.39 24.69
CA ASP A 24 1.59 -10.05 25.25
C ASP A 24 1.95 -9.00 24.19
N SER A 25 3.04 -9.18 23.46
CA SER A 25 3.40 -8.32 22.33
C SER A 25 2.31 -8.28 21.25
N PHE A 26 1.62 -9.40 21.00
CA PHE A 26 0.54 -9.45 20.01
C PHE A 26 -0.67 -8.61 20.42
N LEU A 27 -1.05 -8.66 21.71
CA LEU A 27 -2.21 -7.93 22.23
C LEU A 27 -1.89 -6.48 22.59
N HIS A 28 -0.65 -6.18 22.94
CA HIS A 28 -0.17 -4.88 23.40
C HIS A 28 1.08 -4.43 22.62
N PRO A 29 1.00 -4.30 21.28
CA PRO A 29 2.17 -3.97 20.47
C PRO A 29 2.75 -2.60 20.84
N SER A 30 4.06 -2.51 20.84
CA SER A 30 4.85 -1.32 21.05
C SER A 30 5.64 -0.91 19.81
N GLU A 31 6.33 0.22 19.85
CA GLU A 31 7.23 0.62 18.78
C GLU A 31 8.37 -0.38 18.55
N ASP A 32 8.80 -1.10 19.61
CA ASP A 32 9.86 -2.11 19.53
C ASP A 32 9.43 -3.37 18.74
N ASP A 33 8.12 -3.58 18.59
CA ASP A 33 7.55 -4.69 17.79
C ASP A 33 7.46 -4.36 16.31
N MET A 34 7.72 -3.11 15.92
CA MET A 34 7.70 -2.68 14.53
C MET A 34 8.90 -3.25 13.76
N LEU A 35 8.64 -3.86 12.62
CA LEU A 35 9.72 -4.29 11.73
C LEU A 35 10.49 -3.08 11.20
N PRO A 36 11.84 -3.12 11.21
CA PRO A 36 12.64 -2.10 10.56
C PRO A 36 12.27 -1.94 9.08
N LEU A 37 12.22 -0.69 8.59
CA LEU A 37 11.83 -0.39 7.20
C LEU A 37 12.70 -1.13 6.17
N GLU A 38 13.97 -1.36 6.48
CA GLU A 38 14.95 -2.06 5.64
C GLU A 38 14.57 -3.53 5.39
N LYS A 39 13.68 -4.10 6.21
CA LYS A 39 13.13 -5.44 6.00
C LYS A 39 11.97 -5.48 4.99
N LEU A 40 11.44 -4.33 4.58
CA LEU A 40 10.45 -4.28 3.52
C LEU A 40 11.11 -4.59 2.18
N HIS A 41 10.57 -5.59 1.49
CA HIS A 41 11.11 -6.02 0.21
C HIS A 41 11.10 -4.87 -0.81
N ASN A 42 12.26 -4.64 -1.46
CA ASN A 42 12.46 -3.59 -2.47
C ASN A 42 12.21 -2.15 -1.99
N ILE A 43 12.23 -1.86 -0.69
CA ILE A 43 11.98 -0.48 -0.19
C ILE A 43 13.00 0.51 -0.78
N ASP A 44 14.28 0.15 -0.83
CA ASP A 44 15.33 1.01 -1.38
C ASP A 44 15.10 1.33 -2.86
N LYS A 45 14.65 0.32 -3.64
CA LYS A 45 14.33 0.52 -5.06
C LYS A 45 13.13 1.43 -5.25
N ALA A 46 12.09 1.25 -4.44
CA ALA A 46 10.90 2.11 -4.50
C ALA A 46 11.25 3.56 -4.13
N ALA A 47 12.03 3.74 -3.07
CA ALA A 47 12.52 5.05 -2.67
C ALA A 47 13.37 5.71 -3.76
N GLN A 48 14.26 4.95 -4.41
CA GLN A 48 15.10 5.48 -5.48
C GLN A 48 14.26 5.93 -6.69
N VAL A 49 13.26 5.14 -7.10
CA VAL A 49 12.35 5.52 -8.20
C VAL A 49 11.63 6.84 -7.88
N ILE A 50 11.18 7.03 -6.64
CA ILE A 50 10.53 8.28 -6.22
C ILE A 50 11.52 9.43 -6.30
N LEU A 51 12.71 9.29 -5.74
CA LEU A 51 13.71 10.35 -5.69
C LEU A 51 14.22 10.75 -7.09
N ASP A 52 14.50 9.76 -7.93
CA ASP A 52 14.94 10.01 -9.32
C ASP A 52 13.88 10.78 -10.12
N GLY A 53 12.61 10.42 -9.93
CA GLY A 53 11.51 11.13 -10.60
C GLY A 53 11.24 12.53 -10.04
N VAL A 54 11.48 12.77 -8.74
CA VAL A 54 11.37 14.12 -8.14
C VAL A 54 12.47 15.05 -8.67
N ASP A 55 13.65 14.52 -8.94
CA ASP A 55 14.78 15.30 -9.49
C ASP A 55 14.53 15.70 -10.97
N ASP A 56 13.59 15.02 -11.65
CA ASP A 56 13.19 15.34 -13.03
C ASP A 56 11.86 16.10 -13.02
N VAL A 57 11.89 17.40 -13.31
CA VAL A 57 10.73 18.30 -13.28
C VAL A 57 9.64 17.97 -14.30
N ASP A 58 9.95 17.16 -15.30
CA ASP A 58 8.99 16.73 -16.33
C ASP A 58 8.30 15.40 -15.94
N THR A 59 8.71 14.75 -14.85
CA THR A 59 8.11 13.51 -14.37
C THR A 59 6.75 13.74 -13.74
N ASN A 60 5.75 13.03 -14.23
CA ASN A 60 4.38 13.05 -13.74
C ASN A 60 4.05 11.79 -12.93
N TYR A 61 3.57 11.99 -11.71
CA TYR A 61 3.13 10.94 -10.81
C TYR A 61 1.63 10.77 -10.82
N LEU A 62 1.15 9.54 -10.78
CA LEU A 62 -0.24 9.20 -10.46
C LEU A 62 -0.29 8.42 -9.14
N VAL A 63 -0.92 8.98 -8.12
CA VAL A 63 -1.24 8.27 -6.88
C VAL A 63 -2.62 7.64 -7.03
N TYR A 64 -2.64 6.30 -7.05
CA TYR A 64 -3.86 5.50 -7.20
C TYR A 64 -4.22 4.87 -5.85
N TYR A 65 -5.47 5.03 -5.38
CA TYR A 65 -5.93 4.48 -4.10
C TYR A 65 -7.43 4.17 -4.07
N ASP A 66 -7.84 3.34 -3.11
CA ASP A 66 -9.24 2.99 -2.89
C ASP A 66 -10.00 4.09 -2.12
N VAL A 67 -11.32 4.08 -2.24
CA VAL A 67 -12.22 5.12 -1.69
C VAL A 67 -12.45 5.00 -0.18
N ASP A 68 -12.08 3.90 0.44
CA ASP A 68 -12.26 3.70 1.89
C ASP A 68 -11.29 4.56 2.73
N VAL A 69 -11.43 4.50 4.05
CA VAL A 69 -10.73 5.44 4.96
C VAL A 69 -9.22 5.26 4.94
N ASP A 70 -8.73 4.03 4.91
CA ASP A 70 -7.30 3.73 4.89
C ASP A 70 -6.69 4.04 3.52
N GLY A 71 -7.37 3.70 2.41
CA GLY A 71 -6.98 4.10 1.07
C GLY A 71 -6.91 5.62 0.91
N ALA A 72 -7.96 6.34 1.31
CA ALA A 72 -7.99 7.80 1.26
C ALA A 72 -6.90 8.43 2.14
N THR A 73 -6.61 7.87 3.31
CA THR A 73 -5.57 8.35 4.21
C THR A 73 -4.18 8.10 3.61
N ALA A 74 -3.91 6.88 3.14
CA ALA A 74 -2.63 6.51 2.53
C ALA A 74 -2.38 7.32 1.24
N GLY A 75 -3.40 7.46 0.38
CA GLY A 75 -3.34 8.28 -0.83
C GLY A 75 -3.05 9.74 -0.53
N SER A 76 -3.71 10.31 0.48
CA SER A 76 -3.46 11.70 0.90
C SER A 76 -2.04 11.90 1.42
N ILE A 77 -1.50 10.95 2.20
CA ILE A 77 -0.10 11.01 2.69
C ILE A 77 0.87 10.98 1.50
N ALA A 78 0.70 10.02 0.58
CA ALA A 78 1.56 9.88 -0.59
C ALA A 78 1.53 11.14 -1.48
N THR A 79 0.33 11.62 -1.80
CA THR A 79 0.14 12.83 -2.62
C THR A 79 0.82 14.04 -1.99
N ARG A 80 0.51 14.33 -0.72
CA ARG A 80 1.08 15.50 -0.02
C ARG A 80 2.59 15.42 0.15
N TYR A 81 3.13 14.21 0.30
CA TYR A 81 4.56 14.02 0.38
C TYR A 81 5.25 14.34 -0.96
N LEU A 82 4.73 13.82 -2.07
CA LEU A 82 5.24 14.12 -3.41
C LEU A 82 5.11 15.62 -3.75
N GLU A 83 3.98 16.24 -3.45
CA GLU A 83 3.77 17.69 -3.62
C GLU A 83 4.77 18.50 -2.79
N HIS A 84 5.06 18.07 -1.55
CA HIS A 84 6.05 18.71 -0.68
C HIS A 84 7.47 18.63 -1.27
N LEU A 85 7.78 17.57 -1.99
CA LEU A 85 9.05 17.42 -2.71
C LEU A 85 9.08 18.21 -4.03
N GLY A 86 7.96 18.81 -4.45
CA GLY A 86 7.86 19.60 -5.67
C GLY A 86 7.52 18.81 -6.94
N ALA A 87 7.08 17.55 -6.80
CA ALA A 87 6.70 16.71 -7.92
C ALA A 87 5.36 17.12 -8.56
N ASN A 88 5.18 16.82 -9.85
CA ASN A 88 3.89 16.92 -10.53
C ASN A 88 3.03 15.70 -10.16
N VAL A 89 1.93 15.91 -9.44
CA VAL A 89 1.14 14.81 -8.88
C VAL A 89 -0.31 14.88 -9.34
N PHE A 90 -0.78 13.77 -9.88
CA PHE A 90 -2.18 13.51 -10.16
C PHE A 90 -2.70 12.44 -9.21
N THR A 91 -3.99 12.43 -8.93
CA THR A 91 -4.63 11.44 -8.07
C THR A 91 -5.75 10.74 -8.79
N TYR A 92 -5.90 9.44 -8.54
CA TYR A 92 -7.03 8.66 -9.00
C TYR A 92 -7.62 7.86 -7.84
N ILE A 93 -8.90 8.08 -7.58
CA ILE A 93 -9.66 7.36 -6.58
C ILE A 93 -10.46 6.26 -7.28
N ASN A 94 -10.26 5.02 -6.84
CA ASN A 94 -11.06 3.91 -7.34
C ASN A 94 -12.44 3.93 -6.68
N GLU A 95 -13.43 4.47 -7.36
CA GLU A 95 -14.82 4.51 -6.90
C GLU A 95 -15.56 3.18 -7.10
N GLY A 96 -14.88 2.18 -7.66
CA GLY A 96 -15.44 0.86 -7.93
C GLY A 96 -15.67 0.05 -6.64
N LYS A 97 -16.60 -0.90 -6.69
CA LYS A 97 -16.83 -1.86 -5.59
C LYS A 97 -15.77 -2.97 -5.53
N LYS A 98 -14.86 -3.01 -6.49
CA LYS A 98 -13.78 -4.01 -6.59
C LYS A 98 -12.47 -3.34 -6.27
N HIS A 99 -11.72 -3.92 -5.35
CA HIS A 99 -10.32 -3.56 -5.12
C HIS A 99 -9.50 -3.86 -6.37
N GLY A 100 -8.57 -2.97 -6.70
CA GLY A 100 -7.60 -3.18 -7.78
C GLY A 100 -7.85 -2.29 -9.01
N ILE A 101 -7.04 -2.52 -10.04
CA ILE A 101 -6.90 -1.65 -11.21
C ILE A 101 -7.58 -2.22 -12.49
N GLU A 102 -8.46 -3.24 -12.36
CA GLU A 102 -9.03 -3.93 -13.53
C GLU A 102 -9.78 -2.97 -14.48
N ASP A 103 -10.59 -2.09 -13.91
CA ASP A 103 -11.45 -1.16 -14.64
C ASP A 103 -10.77 0.20 -14.90
N PHE A 104 -9.46 0.34 -14.59
CA PHE A 104 -8.74 1.58 -14.80
C PHE A 104 -8.55 1.89 -16.28
N ASP A 105 -8.90 3.12 -16.68
CA ASP A 105 -8.71 3.59 -18.05
C ASP A 105 -7.23 3.90 -18.32
N THR A 106 -6.62 3.11 -19.19
CA THR A 106 -5.20 3.25 -19.54
C THR A 106 -4.89 4.49 -20.40
N GLU A 107 -5.89 5.19 -20.93
CA GLU A 107 -5.65 6.45 -21.63
C GLU A 107 -5.19 7.54 -20.66
N LEU A 108 -5.58 7.44 -19.39
CA LEU A 108 -5.11 8.35 -18.34
C LEU A 108 -3.61 8.23 -18.05
N LEU A 109 -2.94 7.19 -18.57
CA LEU A 109 -1.50 6.99 -18.42
C LEU A 109 -0.66 7.67 -19.50
N ASN A 110 -1.26 8.30 -20.50
CA ASN A 110 -0.50 8.83 -21.65
C ASN A 110 0.54 9.89 -21.24
N ASP A 111 0.27 10.62 -20.18
CA ASP A 111 1.16 11.67 -19.66
C ASP A 111 1.70 11.32 -18.24
N ILE A 112 1.67 10.05 -17.85
CA ILE A 112 2.13 9.57 -16.55
C ILE A 112 3.38 8.71 -16.71
N ASP A 113 4.40 8.99 -15.88
CA ASP A 113 5.68 8.27 -15.90
C ASP A 113 5.74 7.26 -14.74
N ILE A 114 5.20 7.62 -13.57
CA ILE A 114 5.24 6.79 -12.37
C ILE A 114 3.84 6.68 -11.77
N VAL A 115 3.39 5.44 -11.55
CA VAL A 115 2.15 5.17 -10.79
C VAL A 115 2.51 4.61 -9.41
N TRP A 116 2.06 5.29 -8.37
CA TRP A 116 2.16 4.81 -6.99
C TRP A 116 0.80 4.30 -6.52
N ILE A 117 0.68 2.98 -6.38
CA ILE A 117 -0.55 2.31 -5.95
C ILE A 117 -0.46 2.08 -4.44
N VAL A 118 -1.37 2.69 -3.71
CA VAL A 118 -1.48 2.55 -2.26
C VAL A 118 -2.83 1.92 -1.91
N ASP A 119 -2.80 0.94 -1.02
CA ASP A 119 -3.98 0.24 -0.48
C ASP A 119 -4.95 -0.36 -1.52
N SER A 120 -4.49 -0.63 -2.73
CA SER A 120 -5.33 -1.17 -3.82
C SER A 120 -4.60 -2.23 -4.64
N VAL A 121 -3.75 -3.05 -3.99
CA VAL A 121 -2.92 -4.03 -4.69
C VAL A 121 -3.63 -5.37 -4.81
N GLN A 122 -3.71 -5.88 -6.04
CA GLN A 122 -4.25 -7.21 -6.33
C GLN A 122 -3.20 -8.32 -6.22
N THR A 123 -3.69 -9.55 -6.07
CA THR A 123 -2.85 -10.76 -5.95
C THR A 123 -2.21 -11.14 -7.28
N SER A 124 -2.91 -10.89 -8.37
CA SER A 124 -2.49 -11.21 -9.75
C SER A 124 -1.70 -10.08 -10.38
N ILE A 125 -0.72 -10.40 -11.22
CA ILE A 125 0.10 -9.43 -11.93
C ILE A 125 -0.53 -8.97 -13.25
N GLU A 126 -1.44 -9.77 -13.82
CA GLU A 126 -2.01 -9.52 -15.15
C GLU A 126 -2.64 -8.12 -15.29
N PRO A 127 -3.42 -7.61 -14.30
CA PRO A 127 -3.99 -6.27 -14.43
C PRO A 127 -2.96 -5.15 -14.55
N TYR A 128 -1.74 -5.38 -14.03
CA TYR A 128 -0.67 -4.38 -14.06
C TYR A 128 0.14 -4.38 -15.37
N MET A 129 0.03 -5.43 -16.18
CA MET A 129 0.76 -5.52 -17.45
C MET A 129 0.43 -4.36 -18.39
N LYS A 130 -0.80 -3.87 -18.36
CA LYS A 130 -1.25 -2.72 -19.14
C LYS A 130 -0.47 -1.42 -18.85
N PHE A 131 0.08 -1.26 -17.66
CA PHE A 131 0.94 -0.12 -17.32
C PHE A 131 2.33 -0.28 -17.93
N LEU A 132 2.87 -1.50 -17.91
CA LEU A 132 4.18 -1.79 -18.52
C LEU A 132 4.14 -1.58 -20.04
N ASP A 133 3.02 -1.89 -20.68
CA ASP A 133 2.82 -1.66 -22.11
C ASP A 133 2.87 -0.15 -22.48
N LYS A 134 2.58 0.72 -21.52
CA LYS A 134 2.67 2.19 -21.63
C LYS A 134 4.03 2.76 -21.22
N ASN A 135 4.99 1.91 -20.84
CA ASN A 135 6.32 2.30 -20.31
C ASN A 135 6.25 3.10 -18.99
N VAL A 136 5.22 2.85 -18.20
CA VAL A 136 5.01 3.48 -16.89
C VAL A 136 5.68 2.64 -15.79
N GLN A 137 6.41 3.29 -14.90
CA GLN A 137 6.95 2.63 -13.70
C GLN A 137 5.87 2.48 -12.64
N ILE A 138 5.87 1.34 -11.94
CA ILE A 138 4.86 1.05 -10.92
C ILE A 138 5.54 0.86 -9.56
N ILE A 139 5.06 1.60 -8.57
CA ILE A 139 5.39 1.41 -7.16
C ILE A 139 4.14 0.87 -6.47
N MET A 140 4.26 -0.29 -5.84
CA MET A 140 3.18 -0.89 -5.07
C MET A 140 3.75 -1.73 -3.94
N LYS A 141 3.05 -1.79 -2.81
CA LYS A 141 3.33 -2.69 -1.70
C LYS A 141 2.23 -3.75 -1.66
N ARG A 142 2.63 -4.99 -1.65
CA ARG A 142 1.77 -6.14 -1.39
C ARG A 142 1.92 -6.60 0.06
#